data_76647e4ea30607c85b28c6ef0f3e9b14
#
_entry.id   76647e4ea30607c85b28c6ef0f3e9b14
#
_cell.length_a   1.000
_cell.length_b   1.000
_cell.length_c   1.000
_cell.angle_alpha   90.00
_cell.angle_beta   90.00
_cell.angle_gamma   90.00
#
_symmetry.space_group_name_H-M   'P 1'
#
loop_
_entity.id
_entity.type
_entity.pdbx_description
1 polymer ?
#
loop_
_entity_poly.entity_id
_entity_poly.type
_entity_poly.pdbx_seq_one_letter_code
_entity_poly.pdbx_strand_id
1 'polypeptide(L)'
;MVSPSDLSAWPLCAEVASVPYDDDRQQACLVTVPSPATVRQAAVVVSLEGATLVGVAVVLVVRHLVGVEDPPWLSGYGTAAWFAIMGAGVIAAGWALWTGRRWGRGVVVFAQLLLLPVAWYMAVGSHQWLYGIPVAAVALITLGLLFSPSALQWLGAQDPVGDDR
;
A
#
# COMPACT_ATOMS: atom_id res chain seq x y z
N MET A 1 14.91 -8.05 -15.76
CA MET A 1 16.19 -8.76 -15.56
C MET A 1 17.25 -7.67 -15.50
N VAL A 2 17.69 -7.28 -14.30
CA VAL A 2 18.80 -6.34 -14.13
C VAL A 2 20.06 -7.15 -14.33
N SER A 3 20.87 -6.78 -15.32
CA SER A 3 22.13 -7.47 -15.62
C SER A 3 23.11 -7.28 -14.46
N PRO A 4 23.94 -8.29 -14.11
CA PRO A 4 25.00 -8.14 -13.12
C PRO A 4 25.97 -6.97 -13.41
N SER A 5 26.03 -6.51 -14.66
CA SER A 5 26.80 -5.34 -15.09
C SER A 5 26.25 -4.00 -14.62
N ASP A 6 24.98 -3.92 -14.22
CA ASP A 6 24.39 -2.67 -13.72
C ASP A 6 24.74 -2.38 -12.26
N LEU A 7 25.24 -3.37 -11.51
CA LEU A 7 25.70 -3.19 -10.13
C LEU A 7 27.03 -2.45 -10.05
N SER A 8 27.82 -2.42 -11.14
CA SER A 8 29.08 -1.67 -11.22
C SER A 8 28.90 -0.15 -11.37
N ALA A 9 27.68 0.31 -11.62
CA ALA A 9 27.37 1.74 -11.74
C ALA A 9 27.24 2.47 -10.39
N TRP A 10 27.32 1.73 -9.26
CA TRP A 10 27.23 2.30 -7.92
C TRP A 10 28.60 2.21 -7.24
N PRO A 11 29.44 3.26 -7.31
CA PRO A 11 30.82 3.21 -6.81
C PRO A 11 30.91 2.91 -5.31
N LEU A 12 29.87 3.26 -4.53
CA LEU A 12 29.84 3.00 -3.09
C LEU A 12 29.63 1.53 -2.73
N CYS A 13 28.90 0.76 -3.55
CA CYS A 13 28.66 -0.66 -3.27
C CYS A 13 29.82 -1.56 -3.73
N ALA A 14 30.58 -1.17 -4.74
CA ALA A 14 31.77 -1.89 -5.19
C ALA A 14 32.94 -1.78 -4.17
N GLU A 15 33.02 -0.65 -3.48
CA GLU A 15 34.06 -0.42 -2.46
C GLU A 15 33.77 -1.18 -1.15
N VAL A 16 32.49 -1.38 -0.81
CA VAL A 16 32.05 -2.13 0.39
C VAL A 16 32.35 -3.62 0.26
N ALA A 17 32.40 -4.19 -0.95
CA ALA A 17 32.71 -5.62 -1.16
C ALA A 17 34.16 -5.99 -0.81
N SER A 18 35.06 -5.01 -0.61
CA SER A 18 36.47 -5.21 -0.30
C SER A 18 36.84 -4.93 1.17
N VAL A 19 35.88 -4.51 2.01
CA VAL A 19 36.09 -4.16 3.41
C VAL A 19 35.70 -5.34 4.32
N PRO A 20 36.47 -5.63 5.40
CA PRO A 20 36.03 -6.64 6.39
C PRO A 20 34.62 -6.35 6.89
N TYR A 21 33.84 -7.42 7.06
CA TYR A 21 32.43 -7.44 7.47
C TYR A 21 32.08 -6.33 8.47
N ASP A 22 31.40 -5.29 8.00
CA ASP A 22 30.81 -4.21 8.82
C ASP A 22 29.30 -4.23 8.56
N ASP A 23 28.58 -4.81 9.50
CA ASP A 23 27.13 -5.05 9.43
C ASP A 23 26.34 -3.76 9.21
N ASP A 24 26.75 -2.67 9.85
CA ASP A 24 26.08 -1.36 9.75
C ASP A 24 26.18 -0.75 8.34
N ARG A 25 27.30 -0.97 7.65
CA ARG A 25 27.53 -0.46 6.28
C ARG A 25 26.83 -1.29 5.22
N GLN A 26 26.75 -2.61 5.42
CA GLN A 26 25.99 -3.48 4.53
C GLN A 26 24.48 -3.22 4.66
N GLN A 27 23.98 -2.99 5.85
CA GLN A 27 22.60 -2.59 6.07
C GLN A 27 22.29 -1.22 5.45
N ALA A 28 23.21 -0.27 5.48
CA ALA A 28 23.04 1.04 4.83
C ALA A 28 22.99 0.92 3.30
N CYS A 29 23.75 0.01 2.67
CA CYS A 29 23.65 -0.26 1.24
C CYS A 29 22.35 -0.96 0.85
N LEU A 30 21.83 -1.86 1.69
CA LEU A 30 20.57 -2.57 1.44
C LEU A 30 19.33 -1.66 1.58
N VAL A 31 19.43 -0.62 2.43
CA VAL A 31 18.33 0.34 2.67
C VAL A 31 18.14 1.32 1.49
N THR A 32 19.15 1.50 0.65
CA THR A 32 19.11 2.48 -0.45
C THR A 32 18.72 1.93 -1.82
N VAL A 33 18.29 0.67 -1.94
CA VAL A 33 17.75 0.15 -3.21
C VAL A 33 16.41 0.83 -3.48
N PRO A 34 16.28 1.68 -4.50
CA PRO A 34 15.02 2.37 -4.78
C PRO A 34 13.93 1.36 -5.08
N SER A 35 12.76 1.56 -4.47
CA SER A 35 11.60 0.69 -4.66
C SER A 35 11.23 0.62 -6.16
N PRO A 36 10.98 -0.58 -6.70
CA PRO A 36 10.60 -0.76 -8.11
C PRO A 36 9.38 0.10 -8.46
N ALA A 37 9.30 0.52 -9.72
CA ALA A 37 8.21 1.38 -10.20
C ALA A 37 6.82 0.80 -9.89
N THR A 38 6.67 -0.52 -9.90
CA THR A 38 5.44 -1.24 -9.55
C THR A 38 4.98 -1.00 -8.11
N VAL A 39 5.93 -0.99 -7.16
CA VAL A 39 5.63 -0.71 -5.74
C VAL A 39 5.21 0.76 -5.55
N ARG A 40 5.87 1.68 -6.26
CA ARG A 40 5.51 3.11 -6.22
C ARG A 40 4.13 3.36 -6.84
N GLN A 41 3.80 2.69 -7.94
CA GLN A 41 2.46 2.75 -8.54
C GLN A 41 1.39 2.22 -7.58
N ALA A 42 1.64 1.07 -6.94
CA ALA A 42 0.74 0.54 -5.91
C ALA A 42 0.57 1.53 -4.75
N ALA A 43 1.65 2.16 -4.28
CA ALA A 43 1.60 3.17 -3.22
C ALA A 43 0.73 4.38 -3.59
N VAL A 44 0.80 4.85 -4.84
CA VAL A 44 -0.06 5.95 -5.33
C VAL A 44 -1.53 5.53 -5.35
N VAL A 45 -1.84 4.35 -5.90
CA VAL A 45 -3.23 3.84 -5.97
C VAL A 45 -3.81 3.72 -4.57
N VAL A 46 -3.09 3.10 -3.63
CA VAL A 46 -3.51 2.95 -2.24
C VAL A 46 -3.70 4.31 -1.55
N SER A 47 -2.83 5.27 -1.80
CA SER A 47 -2.98 6.62 -1.23
C SER A 47 -4.22 7.33 -1.78
N LEU A 48 -4.57 7.14 -3.05
CA LEU A 48 -5.80 7.66 -3.63
C LEU A 48 -7.05 7.00 -3.03
N GLU A 49 -7.02 5.68 -2.79
CA GLU A 49 -8.08 4.98 -2.06
C GLU A 49 -8.29 5.57 -0.67
N GLY A 50 -7.21 5.72 0.10
CA GLY A 50 -7.26 6.32 1.43
C GLY A 50 -7.78 7.76 1.40
N ALA A 51 -7.36 8.57 0.42
CA ALA A 51 -7.86 9.93 0.22
C ALA A 51 -9.37 9.96 -0.11
N THR A 52 -9.85 8.99 -0.88
CA THR A 52 -11.29 8.83 -1.18
C THR A 52 -12.09 8.55 0.10
N LEU A 53 -11.60 7.66 0.97
CA LEU A 53 -12.25 7.37 2.27
C LEU A 53 -12.30 8.62 3.17
N VAL A 54 -11.21 9.38 3.24
CA VAL A 54 -11.18 10.65 3.98
C VAL A 54 -12.14 11.66 3.35
N GLY A 55 -12.22 11.74 2.03
CA GLY A 55 -13.17 12.58 1.32
C GLY A 55 -14.63 12.23 1.67
N VAL A 56 -14.96 10.94 1.72
CA VAL A 56 -16.28 10.48 2.17
C VAL A 56 -16.55 10.90 3.62
N ALA A 57 -15.56 10.77 4.51
CA ALA A 57 -15.68 11.21 5.90
C ALA A 57 -16.01 12.72 5.99
N VAL A 58 -15.29 13.54 5.22
CA VAL A 58 -15.53 14.99 5.16
C VAL A 58 -16.94 15.30 4.65
N VAL A 59 -17.38 14.63 3.58
CA VAL A 59 -18.74 14.81 3.04
C VAL A 59 -19.79 14.47 4.08
N LEU A 60 -19.63 13.38 4.84
CA LEU A 60 -20.55 12.97 5.90
C LEU A 60 -20.62 14.02 7.01
N VAL A 61 -19.48 14.57 7.44
CA VAL A 61 -19.44 15.65 8.45
C VAL A 61 -20.15 16.89 7.92
N VAL A 62 -19.86 17.32 6.69
CA VAL A 62 -20.49 18.49 6.09
C VAL A 62 -22.01 18.33 5.99
N ARG A 63 -22.48 17.17 5.50
CA ARG A 63 -23.94 16.88 5.44
C ARG A 63 -24.60 17.02 6.78
N HIS A 64 -23.97 16.47 7.83
CA HIS A 64 -24.52 16.55 9.17
C HIS A 64 -24.54 18.00 9.70
N LEU A 65 -23.49 18.80 9.42
CA LEU A 65 -23.42 20.22 9.80
C LEU A 65 -24.46 21.10 9.08
N VAL A 66 -24.83 20.75 7.85
CA VAL A 66 -25.85 21.47 7.05
C VAL A 66 -27.29 21.05 7.43
N GLY A 67 -27.44 20.14 8.40
CA GLY A 67 -28.75 19.71 8.90
C GLY A 67 -29.50 18.71 8.02
N VAL A 68 -28.76 17.97 7.16
CA VAL A 68 -29.34 16.83 6.43
C VAL A 68 -29.55 15.70 7.42
N GLU A 69 -30.81 15.32 7.63
CA GLU A 69 -31.17 14.24 8.55
C GLU A 69 -30.54 12.90 8.09
N ASP A 70 -29.81 12.27 9.01
CA ASP A 70 -29.25 10.95 8.79
C ASP A 70 -30.34 9.88 9.07
N PRO A 71 -30.35 8.77 8.36
CA PRO A 71 -31.22 7.63 8.69
C PRO A 71 -31.00 7.18 10.13
N PRO A 72 -32.05 6.73 10.85
CA PRO A 72 -31.96 6.43 12.29
C PRO A 72 -30.98 5.31 12.66
N TRP A 73 -30.53 4.52 11.67
CA TRP A 73 -29.51 3.46 11.83
C TRP A 73 -28.07 3.94 11.56
N LEU A 74 -27.87 5.20 11.12
CA LEU A 74 -26.57 5.75 10.77
C LEU A 74 -26.24 6.92 11.71
N SER A 75 -25.22 6.77 12.55
CA SER A 75 -24.67 7.90 13.29
C SER A 75 -23.66 8.65 12.41
N GLY A 76 -24.05 9.82 11.86
CA GLY A 76 -23.23 10.57 10.91
C GLY A 76 -21.78 10.79 11.38
N TYR A 77 -21.59 11.21 12.64
CA TYR A 77 -20.26 11.40 13.21
C TYR A 77 -19.50 10.10 13.45
N GLY A 78 -20.16 9.05 13.91
CA GLY A 78 -19.53 7.74 14.14
C GLY A 78 -19.02 7.13 12.85
N THR A 79 -19.84 7.18 11.81
CA THR A 79 -19.46 6.68 10.47
C THR A 79 -18.36 7.52 9.85
N ALA A 80 -18.43 8.85 9.96
CA ALA A 80 -17.39 9.74 9.46
C ALA A 80 -16.04 9.50 10.16
N ALA A 81 -16.04 9.34 11.50
CA ALA A 81 -14.83 9.02 12.26
C ALA A 81 -14.24 7.66 11.82
N TRP A 82 -15.08 6.66 11.60
CA TRP A 82 -14.63 5.37 11.09
C TRP A 82 -13.93 5.49 9.73
N PHE A 83 -14.54 6.17 8.76
CA PHE A 83 -13.94 6.40 7.44
C PHE A 83 -12.66 7.23 7.52
N ALA A 84 -12.60 8.22 8.40
CA ALA A 84 -11.40 9.03 8.60
C ALA A 84 -10.24 8.19 9.15
N ILE A 85 -10.48 7.34 10.16
CA ILE A 85 -9.46 6.47 10.76
C ILE A 85 -8.98 5.43 9.73
N MET A 86 -9.89 4.77 9.03
CA MET A 86 -9.55 3.80 8.00
C MET A 86 -8.76 4.44 6.86
N GLY A 87 -9.24 5.59 6.36
CA GLY A 87 -8.56 6.33 5.29
C GLY A 87 -7.15 6.79 5.70
N ALA A 88 -6.98 7.32 6.91
CA ALA A 88 -5.67 7.68 7.43
C ALA A 88 -4.73 6.47 7.54
N GLY A 89 -5.23 5.31 7.99
CA GLY A 89 -4.47 4.06 8.04
C GLY A 89 -4.01 3.58 6.66
N VAL A 90 -4.89 3.67 5.66
CA VAL A 90 -4.57 3.31 4.26
C VAL A 90 -3.55 4.27 3.66
N ILE A 91 -3.67 5.58 3.91
CA ILE A 91 -2.67 6.58 3.48
C ILE A 91 -1.32 6.30 4.13
N ALA A 92 -1.29 6.03 5.44
CA ALA A 92 -0.05 5.69 6.15
C ALA A 92 0.60 4.42 5.58
N ALA A 93 -0.19 3.41 5.21
CA ALA A 93 0.31 2.20 4.56
C ALA A 93 0.87 2.48 3.15
N GLY A 94 0.20 3.34 2.37
CA GLY A 94 0.71 3.82 1.07
C GLY A 94 2.04 4.56 1.22
N TRP A 95 2.15 5.44 2.22
CA TRP A 95 3.39 6.12 2.56
C TRP A 95 4.50 5.14 2.99
N ALA A 96 4.16 4.13 3.79
CA ALA A 96 5.09 3.09 4.19
C ALA A 96 5.60 2.27 2.99
N LEU A 97 4.74 1.97 2.01
CA LEU A 97 5.14 1.36 0.74
C LEU A 97 6.08 2.27 -0.06
N TRP A 98 5.77 3.58 -0.13
CA TRP A 98 6.61 4.54 -0.82
C TRP A 98 8.02 4.62 -0.22
N THR A 99 8.11 4.57 1.10
CA THR A 99 9.38 4.58 1.85
C THR A 99 10.05 3.20 1.95
N GLY A 100 9.48 2.17 1.30
CA GLY A 100 10.06 0.82 1.27
C GLY A 100 9.90 0.01 2.56
N ARG A 101 9.02 0.41 3.47
CA ARG A 101 8.80 -0.30 4.73
C ARG A 101 8.00 -1.59 4.50
N ARG A 102 8.50 -2.71 5.02
CA ARG A 102 7.91 -4.05 4.85
C ARG A 102 6.49 -4.18 5.41
N TRP A 103 6.21 -3.56 6.56
CA TRP A 103 4.90 -3.66 7.22
C TRP A 103 3.76 -3.04 6.37
N GLY A 104 4.07 -1.97 5.61
CA GLY A 104 3.09 -1.33 4.74
C GLY A 104 2.48 -2.28 3.72
N ARG A 105 3.26 -3.22 3.19
CA ARG A 105 2.76 -4.23 2.25
C ARG A 105 1.71 -5.13 2.88
N GLY A 106 1.96 -5.64 4.09
CA GLY A 106 1.01 -6.50 4.81
C GLY A 106 -0.33 -5.78 5.03
N VAL A 107 -0.28 -4.54 5.46
CA VAL A 107 -1.49 -3.71 5.69
C VAL A 107 -2.24 -3.48 4.37
N VAL A 108 -1.54 -3.16 3.28
CA VAL A 108 -2.18 -2.94 1.98
C VAL A 108 -2.81 -4.22 1.43
N VAL A 109 -2.11 -5.35 1.46
CA VAL A 109 -2.67 -6.64 1.04
C VAL A 109 -3.92 -6.97 1.86
N PHE A 110 -3.86 -6.80 3.16
CA PHE A 110 -5.02 -7.02 4.04
C PHE A 110 -6.19 -6.09 3.69
N ALA A 111 -5.94 -4.81 3.47
CA ALA A 111 -6.97 -3.85 3.07
C ALA A 111 -7.62 -4.24 1.73
N GLN A 112 -6.84 -4.66 0.75
CA GLN A 112 -7.36 -5.08 -0.56
C GLN A 112 -8.18 -6.37 -0.46
N LEU A 113 -7.76 -7.32 0.39
CA LEU A 113 -8.53 -8.53 0.66
C LEU A 113 -9.88 -8.23 1.32
N LEU A 114 -9.95 -7.21 2.17
CA LEU A 114 -11.22 -6.74 2.75
C LEU A 114 -12.09 -5.98 1.74
N LEU A 115 -11.48 -5.25 0.80
CA LEU A 115 -12.22 -4.53 -0.25
C LEU A 115 -12.92 -5.48 -1.24
N LEU A 116 -12.36 -6.65 -1.53
CA LEU A 116 -12.94 -7.61 -2.46
C LEU A 116 -14.36 -8.07 -2.07
N PRO A 117 -14.60 -8.58 -0.84
CA PRO A 117 -15.95 -8.96 -0.43
C PRO A 117 -16.90 -7.75 -0.35
N VAL A 118 -16.40 -6.56 0.01
CA VAL A 118 -17.21 -5.33 0.01
C VAL A 118 -17.64 -4.98 -1.42
N ALA A 119 -16.69 -4.99 -2.37
CA ALA A 119 -16.99 -4.75 -3.78
C ALA A 119 -17.99 -5.77 -4.35
N TRP A 120 -17.83 -7.05 -3.99
CA TRP A 120 -18.76 -8.10 -4.36
C TRP A 120 -20.16 -7.84 -3.81
N TYR A 121 -20.28 -7.51 -2.53
CA TYR A 121 -21.56 -7.18 -1.91
C TYR A 121 -22.20 -5.95 -2.56
N MET A 122 -21.42 -4.92 -2.88
CA MET A 122 -21.92 -3.73 -3.60
C MET A 122 -22.43 -4.08 -5.00
N ALA A 123 -21.72 -4.94 -5.72
CA ALA A 123 -22.08 -5.30 -7.08
C ALA A 123 -23.32 -6.20 -7.12
N VAL A 124 -23.37 -7.24 -6.28
CA VAL A 124 -24.39 -8.30 -6.33
C VAL A 124 -25.50 -8.05 -5.31
N GLY A 125 -25.16 -7.72 -4.06
CA GLY A 125 -26.12 -7.60 -2.96
C GLY A 125 -26.96 -6.32 -3.02
N SER A 126 -26.33 -5.18 -3.37
CA SER A 126 -27.02 -3.88 -3.47
C SER A 126 -27.33 -3.46 -4.91
N HIS A 127 -27.06 -4.31 -5.90
CA HIS A 127 -27.27 -4.04 -7.34
C HIS A 127 -26.57 -2.73 -7.84
N GLN A 128 -25.53 -2.29 -7.13
CA GLN A 128 -24.76 -1.10 -7.46
C GLN A 128 -23.44 -1.47 -8.17
N TRP A 129 -23.54 -2.24 -9.21
CA TRP A 129 -22.37 -2.70 -9.97
C TRP A 129 -21.52 -1.57 -10.57
N LEU A 130 -22.14 -0.40 -10.81
CA LEU A 130 -21.41 0.79 -11.28
C LEU A 130 -20.29 1.23 -10.29
N TYR A 131 -20.46 0.97 -8.99
CA TYR A 131 -19.47 1.26 -7.96
C TYR A 131 -18.68 0.01 -7.55
N GLY A 132 -19.32 -1.15 -7.49
CA GLY A 132 -18.68 -2.39 -7.08
C GLY A 132 -17.60 -2.87 -8.04
N ILE A 133 -17.83 -2.78 -9.37
CA ILE A 133 -16.85 -3.21 -10.38
C ILE A 133 -15.55 -2.39 -10.32
N PRO A 134 -15.57 -1.04 -10.35
CA PRO A 134 -14.32 -0.28 -10.27
C PRO A 134 -13.57 -0.49 -8.95
N VAL A 135 -14.26 -0.65 -7.83
CA VAL A 135 -13.61 -0.97 -6.54
C VAL A 135 -12.91 -2.33 -6.61
N ALA A 136 -13.57 -3.35 -7.14
CA ALA A 136 -12.95 -4.67 -7.34
C ALA A 136 -11.74 -4.60 -8.30
N ALA A 137 -11.86 -3.86 -9.39
CA ALA A 137 -10.79 -3.69 -10.36
C ALA A 137 -9.56 -3.03 -9.73
N VAL A 138 -9.74 -1.96 -8.96
CA VAL A 138 -8.65 -1.27 -8.26
C VAL A 138 -7.98 -2.22 -7.25
N ALA A 139 -8.76 -2.97 -6.47
CA ALA A 139 -8.23 -3.94 -5.51
C ALA A 139 -7.39 -5.02 -6.21
N LEU A 140 -7.87 -5.58 -7.32
CA LEU A 140 -7.15 -6.62 -8.07
C LEU A 140 -5.89 -6.06 -8.74
N ILE A 141 -5.94 -4.85 -9.30
CA ILE A 141 -4.77 -4.20 -9.89
C ILE A 141 -3.70 -3.96 -8.81
N THR A 142 -4.08 -3.45 -7.65
CA THR A 142 -3.17 -3.19 -6.53
C THR A 142 -2.53 -4.48 -6.06
N LEU A 143 -3.30 -5.56 -5.88
CA LEU A 143 -2.76 -6.88 -5.55
C LEU A 143 -1.80 -7.39 -6.64
N GLY A 144 -2.17 -7.28 -7.91
CA GLY A 144 -1.32 -7.66 -9.02
C GLY A 144 0.03 -6.93 -9.04
N LEU A 145 0.02 -5.62 -8.76
CA LEU A 145 1.25 -4.81 -8.64
C LEU A 145 2.12 -5.26 -7.46
N LEU A 146 1.51 -5.56 -6.30
CA LEU A 146 2.24 -6.01 -5.11
C LEU A 146 2.82 -7.43 -5.24
N PHE A 147 2.18 -8.29 -6.03
CA PHE A 147 2.63 -9.65 -6.31
C PHE A 147 3.40 -9.78 -7.62
N SER A 148 3.76 -8.67 -8.27
CA SER A 148 4.57 -8.70 -9.48
C SER A 148 5.96 -9.32 -9.20
N PRO A 149 6.55 -10.03 -10.18
CA PRO A 149 7.87 -10.68 -10.01
C PRO A 149 8.96 -9.70 -9.57
N SER A 150 8.91 -8.46 -10.04
CA SER A 150 9.86 -7.40 -9.66
C SER A 150 9.72 -6.99 -8.19
N ALA A 151 8.49 -6.93 -7.66
CA ALA A 151 8.24 -6.64 -6.25
C ALA A 151 8.69 -7.80 -5.35
N LEU A 152 8.50 -9.05 -5.79
CA LEU A 152 8.93 -10.25 -5.05
C LEU A 152 10.45 -10.38 -5.00
N GLN A 153 11.14 -10.13 -6.11
CA GLN A 153 12.62 -10.17 -6.19
C GLN A 153 13.25 -9.10 -5.29
N TRP A 154 12.69 -7.89 -5.27
CA TRP A 154 13.17 -6.82 -4.41
C TRP A 154 13.02 -7.17 -2.92
N LEU A 155 11.95 -7.86 -2.54
CA LEU A 155 11.75 -8.32 -1.16
C LEU A 155 12.70 -9.45 -0.78
N GLY A 156 12.93 -10.42 -1.68
CA GLY A 156 13.89 -11.50 -1.46
C GLY A 156 15.32 -10.98 -1.31
N ALA A 157 15.66 -9.87 -1.97
CA ALA A 157 16.96 -9.22 -1.82
C ALA A 157 17.14 -8.48 -0.49
N GLN A 158 16.04 -8.21 0.24
CA GLN A 158 16.07 -7.55 1.55
C GLN A 158 16.06 -8.54 2.73
N ASP A 159 15.86 -9.83 2.49
CA ASP A 159 16.05 -10.83 3.54
C ASP A 159 17.55 -11.08 3.69
N PRO A 160 18.15 -10.78 4.85
CA PRO A 160 19.50 -11.24 5.13
C PRO A 160 19.47 -12.76 4.99
N VAL A 161 20.40 -13.29 4.19
CA VAL A 161 20.64 -14.72 4.02
C VAL A 161 20.55 -15.35 5.39
N GLY A 162 19.55 -16.23 5.56
CA GLY A 162 19.31 -16.87 6.85
C GLY A 162 20.60 -17.52 7.32
N ASP A 163 20.96 -17.18 8.53
CA ASP A 163 21.99 -17.85 9.31
C ASP A 163 21.70 -19.35 9.28
N ASP A 164 22.42 -20.07 8.42
CA ASP A 164 22.39 -21.53 8.32
C ASP A 164 22.91 -22.09 9.66
N ARG A 165 21.98 -22.41 10.56
CA ARG A 165 22.24 -23.21 11.73
C ARG A 165 21.98 -24.68 11.44
#